data_cdbaf90e6f6055ee56333dcd1b262085
#
_entry.id   cdbaf90e6f6055ee56333dcd1b262085
#
_cell.length_a   1.000
_cell.length_b   1.000
_cell.length_c   1.000
_cell.angle_alpha   90.00
_cell.angle_beta   90.00
_cell.angle_gamma   90.00
#
_symmetry.space_group_name_H-M   'P 1'
#
loop_
_entity.id
_entity.type
_entity.pdbx_description
1 polymer ?
#
loop_
_entity_poly.entity_id
_entity_poly.type
_entity_poly.pdbx_seq_one_letter_code
_entity_poly.pdbx_strand_id
1 'polypeptide(L)'
;MLKIPVIRNLFVKIESFIFDIFKIFDLRRYIGRTSKDTNEQNEKLILNFKKFYERNYSNDKINAIIKYSEERIRSAWRGHHYFALWLVKELQPLTIVDLGVDRGFSTFIFGAQNIGKVYGIDWFKKYSILGESIDDYIPTMRNKRKMEKKFRITNVTIIKSKFSEVAKKWKKDIDILHIDGSHYYEDVKEDYQTWRKFLNENSVILFHDTNVYEGVIRFFGELDLPKYNFTHSYGLGVVSKNKELISKIKEIWDISP
;
A
#
# COMPACT_ATOMS: atom_id res chain seq x y z
N MET A 1 -38.42 -16.54 -14.27
CA MET A 1 -37.02 -16.43 -14.73
C MET A 1 -36.34 -15.31 -13.97
N LEU A 2 -35.51 -15.61 -12.99
CA LEU A 2 -34.69 -14.62 -12.27
C LEU A 2 -33.63 -14.08 -13.23
N LYS A 3 -33.56 -12.76 -13.35
CA LYS A 3 -32.65 -12.07 -14.27
C LYS A 3 -31.18 -12.38 -13.91
N ILE A 4 -30.39 -12.77 -14.90
CA ILE A 4 -28.95 -13.12 -14.81
C ILE A 4 -28.11 -12.19 -13.90
N PRO A 5 -28.35 -10.84 -13.81
CA PRO A 5 -27.63 -9.96 -12.89
C PRO A 5 -27.86 -10.22 -11.39
N VAL A 6 -29.03 -10.75 -11.03
CA VAL A 6 -29.38 -11.04 -9.62
C VAL A 6 -28.64 -12.28 -9.14
N ILE A 7 -28.52 -13.29 -10.00
CA ILE A 7 -27.80 -14.53 -9.72
C ILE A 7 -26.30 -14.24 -9.60
N ARG A 8 -25.74 -13.41 -10.47
CA ARG A 8 -24.31 -13.01 -10.43
C ARG A 8 -23.98 -12.25 -9.15
N ASN A 9 -24.85 -11.31 -8.71
CA ASN A 9 -24.66 -10.59 -7.45
C ASN A 9 -24.81 -11.49 -6.22
N LEU A 10 -25.64 -12.54 -6.30
CA LEU A 10 -25.79 -13.51 -5.21
C LEU A 10 -24.54 -14.43 -5.12
N PHE A 11 -24.00 -14.89 -6.25
CA PHE A 11 -22.76 -15.67 -6.29
C PHE A 11 -21.59 -14.86 -5.75
N VAL A 12 -21.40 -13.61 -6.17
CA VAL A 12 -20.35 -12.73 -5.66
C VAL A 12 -20.48 -12.50 -4.15
N LYS A 13 -21.71 -12.38 -3.62
CA LYS A 13 -21.93 -12.25 -2.17
C LYS A 13 -21.66 -13.56 -1.41
N ILE A 14 -22.00 -14.71 -2.00
CA ILE A 14 -21.73 -16.01 -1.40
C ILE A 14 -20.22 -16.32 -1.43
N GLU A 15 -19.53 -16.02 -2.51
CA GLU A 15 -18.07 -16.15 -2.60
C GLU A 15 -17.38 -15.21 -1.62
N SER A 16 -17.82 -13.94 -1.51
CA SER A 16 -17.33 -13.00 -0.51
C SER A 16 -17.55 -13.50 0.91
N PHE A 17 -18.73 -14.04 1.22
CA PHE A 17 -19.07 -14.58 2.56
C PHE A 17 -18.26 -15.84 2.88
N ILE A 18 -18.13 -16.76 1.92
CA ILE A 18 -17.30 -17.96 2.07
C ILE A 18 -15.84 -17.57 2.24
N PHE A 19 -15.35 -16.60 1.47
CA PHE A 19 -13.99 -16.11 1.58
C PHE A 19 -13.73 -15.40 2.91
N ASP A 20 -14.68 -14.61 3.43
CA ASP A 20 -14.56 -13.97 4.75
C ASP A 20 -14.55 -15.02 5.89
N ILE A 21 -15.28 -16.13 5.74
CA ILE A 21 -15.19 -17.28 6.66
C ILE A 21 -13.82 -17.97 6.53
N PHE A 22 -13.32 -18.22 5.31
CA PHE A 22 -11.98 -18.76 5.09
C PHE A 22 -10.90 -17.79 5.59
N LYS A 23 -11.09 -16.48 5.43
CA LYS A 23 -10.18 -15.46 5.97
C LYS A 23 -10.08 -15.49 7.50
N ILE A 24 -11.20 -15.76 8.21
CA ILE A 24 -11.18 -15.97 9.67
C ILE A 24 -10.45 -17.28 10.01
N PHE A 25 -10.63 -18.34 9.23
CA PHE A 25 -9.94 -19.60 9.40
C PHE A 25 -8.48 -19.54 8.97
N ASP A 26 -8.17 -18.84 7.86
CA ASP A 26 -6.79 -18.65 7.40
C ASP A 26 -6.04 -17.66 8.29
N LEU A 27 -6.66 -16.59 8.78
CA LEU A 27 -6.05 -15.71 9.78
C LEU A 27 -5.72 -16.49 11.06
N ARG A 28 -6.61 -17.40 11.52
CA ARG A 28 -6.32 -18.28 12.66
C ARG A 28 -5.26 -19.33 12.32
N ARG A 29 -5.23 -19.87 11.12
CA ARG A 29 -4.18 -20.77 10.63
C ARG A 29 -2.86 -20.05 10.41
N TYR A 30 -2.91 -18.83 9.92
CA TYR A 30 -1.74 -17.98 9.69
C TYR A 30 -1.19 -17.45 11.03
N ILE A 31 -2.03 -16.99 11.95
CA ILE A 31 -1.66 -16.61 13.33
C ILE A 31 -1.13 -17.84 14.09
N GLY A 32 -1.64 -19.05 13.82
CA GLY A 32 -1.16 -20.29 14.42
C GLY A 32 0.08 -20.89 13.73
N ARG A 33 0.43 -20.47 12.52
CA ARG A 33 1.62 -20.92 11.76
C ARG A 33 2.73 -19.88 11.69
N THR A 34 2.47 -18.61 11.98
CA THR A 34 3.53 -17.64 12.26
C THR A 34 4.11 -18.04 13.61
N SER A 35 5.04 -18.99 13.56
CA SER A 35 5.85 -19.36 14.69
C SER A 35 6.45 -18.06 15.27
N LYS A 36 6.74 -18.06 16.55
CA LYS A 36 7.48 -17.00 17.23
C LYS A 36 8.70 -16.55 16.41
N ASP A 37 9.30 -17.48 15.69
CA ASP A 37 10.49 -17.31 14.84
C ASP A 37 10.24 -16.40 13.61
N THR A 38 9.10 -16.49 12.93
CA THR A 38 8.80 -15.61 11.78
C THR A 38 8.50 -14.19 12.22
N ASN A 39 7.91 -13.97 13.39
CA ASN A 39 7.71 -12.64 13.94
C ASN A 39 9.04 -12.01 14.36
N GLU A 40 9.90 -12.78 15.01
CA GLU A 40 11.21 -12.31 15.46
C GLU A 40 12.14 -11.98 14.28
N GLN A 41 12.12 -12.79 13.22
CA GLN A 41 12.85 -12.50 11.97
C GLN A 41 12.34 -11.23 11.28
N ASN A 42 11.02 -11.04 11.20
CA ASN A 42 10.43 -9.84 10.63
C ASN A 42 10.78 -8.59 11.45
N GLU A 43 10.71 -8.66 12.78
CA GLU A 43 11.10 -7.55 13.66
C GLU A 43 12.58 -7.19 13.51
N LYS A 44 13.45 -8.20 13.40
CA LYS A 44 14.88 -8.01 13.17
C LYS A 44 15.16 -7.36 11.81
N LEU A 45 14.45 -7.79 10.77
CA LEU A 45 14.56 -7.22 9.42
C LEU A 45 14.11 -5.75 9.42
N ILE A 46 12.96 -5.44 10.01
CA ILE A 46 12.46 -4.07 10.14
C ILE A 46 13.43 -3.20 10.94
N LEU A 47 14.04 -3.75 12.00
CA LEU A 47 15.05 -3.04 12.79
C LEU A 47 16.32 -2.74 11.95
N ASN A 48 16.73 -3.65 11.07
CA ASN A 48 17.87 -3.41 10.17
C ASN A 48 17.53 -2.30 9.15
N PHE A 49 16.32 -2.30 8.57
CA PHE A 49 15.85 -1.23 7.69
C PHE A 49 15.80 0.12 8.41
N LYS A 50 15.31 0.13 9.65
CA LYS A 50 15.33 1.31 10.50
C LYS A 50 16.75 1.84 10.70
N LYS A 51 17.69 1.00 11.13
CA LYS A 51 19.08 1.39 11.35
C LYS A 51 19.73 1.93 10.07
N PHE A 52 19.50 1.26 8.92
CA PHE A 52 20.00 1.73 7.63
C PHE A 52 19.45 3.12 7.29
N TYR A 53 18.14 3.30 7.41
CA TYR A 53 17.48 4.59 7.11
C TYR A 53 17.97 5.70 8.06
N GLU A 54 17.96 5.44 9.36
CA GLU A 54 18.38 6.41 10.38
C GLU A 54 19.82 6.88 10.19
N ARG A 55 20.71 5.96 9.86
CA ARG A 55 22.13 6.27 9.64
C ARG A 55 22.36 7.17 8.41
N ASN A 56 21.60 7.01 7.35
CA ASN A 56 21.88 7.61 6.05
C ASN A 56 20.95 8.75 5.66
N TYR A 57 19.72 8.78 6.18
CA TYR A 57 18.64 9.63 5.63
C TYR A 57 17.79 10.34 6.68
N SER A 58 17.87 9.97 7.95
CA SER A 58 16.97 10.49 8.97
C SER A 58 17.27 11.93 9.38
N ASN A 59 16.23 12.60 9.84
CA ASN A 59 16.32 13.87 10.58
C ASN A 59 15.20 13.90 11.63
N ASP A 60 15.31 14.82 12.59
CA ASP A 60 14.38 14.92 13.73
C ASP A 60 12.92 15.02 13.30
N LYS A 61 12.63 15.77 12.23
CA LYS A 61 11.26 15.93 11.72
C LYS A 61 10.72 14.60 11.20
N ILE A 62 11.48 13.89 10.39
CA ILE A 62 11.06 12.59 9.82
C ILE A 62 10.90 11.56 10.92
N ASN A 63 11.82 11.49 11.87
CA ASN A 63 11.73 10.58 13.02
C ASN A 63 10.47 10.86 13.85
N ALA A 64 10.13 12.14 14.07
CA ALA A 64 8.91 12.53 14.78
C ALA A 64 7.63 12.17 14.00
N ILE A 65 7.65 12.22 12.65
CA ILE A 65 6.54 11.80 11.79
C ILE A 65 6.38 10.28 11.87
N ILE A 66 7.46 9.51 11.73
CA ILE A 66 7.45 8.05 11.84
C ILE A 66 6.85 7.64 13.18
N LYS A 67 7.43 8.13 14.28
CA LYS A 67 6.96 7.83 15.64
C LYS A 67 5.46 8.13 15.79
N TYR A 68 5.03 9.32 15.36
CA TYR A 68 3.61 9.70 15.46
C TYR A 68 2.73 8.76 14.63
N SER A 69 3.15 8.40 13.41
CA SER A 69 2.39 7.51 12.52
C SER A 69 2.25 6.12 13.12
N GLU A 70 3.34 5.54 13.62
CA GLU A 70 3.35 4.23 14.27
C GLU A 70 2.48 4.17 15.53
N GLU A 71 2.50 5.22 16.36
CA GLU A 71 1.73 5.27 17.60
C GLU A 71 0.24 5.57 17.38
N ARG A 72 -0.14 6.29 16.32
CA ARG A 72 -1.47 6.90 16.19
C ARG A 72 -2.26 6.43 14.98
N ILE A 73 -1.61 5.85 13.98
CA ILE A 73 -2.27 5.39 12.77
C ILE A 73 -2.08 3.88 12.67
N ARG A 74 -3.17 3.13 12.89
CA ARG A 74 -3.13 1.68 12.72
C ARG A 74 -2.98 1.35 11.24
N SER A 75 -2.03 0.47 10.90
CA SER A 75 -1.81 0.02 9.54
C SER A 75 -1.03 -1.30 9.51
N ALA A 76 -1.32 -2.14 8.53
CA ALA A 76 -0.52 -3.31 8.17
C ALA A 76 0.78 -2.91 7.45
N TRP A 77 0.87 -1.68 6.98
CA TRP A 77 1.98 -1.12 6.19
C TRP A 77 3.22 -0.74 7.02
N ARG A 78 3.16 -0.97 8.32
CA ARG A 78 4.30 -0.74 9.23
C ARG A 78 5.48 -1.63 8.82
N GLY A 79 6.68 -1.04 8.81
CA GLY A 79 7.90 -1.71 8.33
C GLY A 79 8.29 -1.28 6.92
N HIS A 80 7.33 -1.01 6.03
CA HIS A 80 7.62 -0.53 4.67
C HIS A 80 7.93 0.97 4.59
N HIS A 81 7.64 1.74 5.63
CA HIS A 81 7.80 3.20 5.64
C HIS A 81 9.26 3.65 5.48
N TYR A 82 10.24 2.89 5.96
CA TYR A 82 11.66 3.22 5.75
C TYR A 82 12.05 3.13 4.27
N PHE A 83 11.59 2.09 3.58
CA PHE A 83 11.77 1.94 2.14
C PHE A 83 11.05 3.06 1.37
N ALA A 84 9.80 3.36 1.71
CA ALA A 84 9.03 4.40 1.04
C ALA A 84 9.68 5.79 1.17
N LEU A 85 10.17 6.14 2.36
CA LEU A 85 10.88 7.39 2.59
C LEU A 85 12.19 7.45 1.78
N TRP A 86 12.93 6.34 1.70
CA TRP A 86 14.12 6.24 0.85
C TRP A 86 13.74 6.38 -0.63
N LEU A 87 12.71 5.67 -1.09
CA LEU A 87 12.27 5.70 -2.48
C LEU A 87 11.86 7.10 -2.93
N VAL A 88 11.08 7.82 -2.11
CA VAL A 88 10.69 9.20 -2.39
C VAL A 88 11.91 10.12 -2.45
N LYS A 89 12.89 9.94 -1.57
CA LYS A 89 14.12 10.72 -1.58
C LYS A 89 14.99 10.40 -2.79
N GLU A 90 15.06 9.15 -3.17
CA GLU A 90 15.88 8.68 -4.30
C GLU A 90 15.32 9.15 -5.64
N LEU A 91 14.02 8.99 -5.83
CA LEU A 91 13.37 9.28 -7.11
C LEU A 91 13.02 10.75 -7.31
N GLN A 92 12.90 11.55 -6.23
CA GLN A 92 12.39 12.94 -6.29
C GLN A 92 11.11 13.05 -7.13
N PRO A 93 10.07 12.24 -6.86
CA PRO A 93 8.88 12.13 -7.71
C PRO A 93 8.11 13.46 -7.74
N LEU A 94 7.52 13.79 -8.89
CA LEU A 94 6.57 14.91 -9.02
C LEU A 94 5.17 14.49 -8.60
N THR A 95 4.79 13.25 -8.89
CA THR A 95 3.44 12.72 -8.63
C THR A 95 3.49 11.33 -8.04
N ILE A 96 2.87 11.18 -6.89
CA ILE A 96 2.66 9.89 -6.20
C ILE A 96 1.15 9.65 -6.12
N VAL A 97 0.70 8.47 -6.54
CA VAL A 97 -0.69 8.03 -6.38
C VAL A 97 -0.74 6.83 -5.46
N ASP A 98 -1.57 6.93 -4.44
CA ASP A 98 -1.79 5.91 -3.40
C ASP A 98 -3.26 5.46 -3.48
N LEU A 99 -3.47 4.25 -4.01
CA LEU A 99 -4.78 3.61 -4.16
C LEU A 99 -5.04 2.72 -2.95
N GLY A 100 -5.95 3.14 -2.07
CA GLY A 100 -6.23 2.46 -0.80
C GLY A 100 -5.59 3.20 0.37
N VAL A 101 -6.22 4.28 0.80
CA VAL A 101 -5.70 5.18 1.85
C VAL A 101 -5.92 4.62 3.25
N ASP A 102 -7.05 3.95 3.49
CA ASP A 102 -7.51 3.56 4.82
C ASP A 102 -7.45 4.75 5.80
N ARG A 103 -6.58 4.72 6.79
CA ARG A 103 -6.36 5.81 7.76
C ARG A 103 -5.21 6.74 7.41
N GLY A 104 -4.57 6.53 6.26
CA GLY A 104 -3.57 7.41 5.65
C GLY A 104 -2.13 7.12 6.03
N PHE A 105 -1.81 5.94 6.58
CA PHE A 105 -0.43 5.65 7.00
C PHE A 105 0.55 5.76 5.82
N SER A 106 0.36 4.98 4.75
CA SER A 106 1.17 5.01 3.52
C SER A 106 1.20 6.40 2.90
N THR A 107 0.01 7.00 2.73
CA THR A 107 -0.17 8.31 2.10
C THR A 107 0.63 9.42 2.80
N PHE A 108 0.60 9.46 4.14
CA PHE A 108 1.33 10.48 4.89
C PHE A 108 2.84 10.21 4.93
N ILE A 109 3.25 8.96 4.90
CA ILE A 109 4.67 8.59 4.77
C ILE A 109 5.20 9.04 3.41
N PHE A 110 4.50 8.79 2.31
CA PHE A 110 4.88 9.32 1.00
C PHE A 110 4.97 10.86 1.00
N GLY A 111 4.10 11.54 1.74
CA GLY A 111 4.09 12.99 1.87
C GLY A 111 5.11 13.58 2.86
N ALA A 112 5.75 12.76 3.69
CA ALA A 112 6.49 13.22 4.89
C ALA A 112 7.64 14.21 4.57
N GLN A 113 8.26 14.05 3.43
CA GLN A 113 9.39 14.90 2.98
C GLN A 113 8.95 16.15 2.21
N ASN A 114 7.65 16.32 1.94
CA ASN A 114 7.09 17.35 1.05
C ASN A 114 7.72 17.35 -0.37
N ILE A 115 8.13 16.18 -0.86
CA ILE A 115 8.63 15.98 -2.22
C ILE A 115 7.44 15.58 -3.10
N GLY A 116 7.25 16.29 -4.21
CA GLY A 116 6.15 16.07 -5.15
C GLY A 116 4.75 16.26 -4.56
N LYS A 117 3.74 15.79 -5.27
CA LYS A 117 2.34 15.79 -4.84
C LYS A 117 1.86 14.36 -4.63
N VAL A 118 1.26 14.10 -3.48
CA VAL A 118 0.69 12.80 -3.12
C VAL A 118 -0.83 12.87 -3.23
N TYR A 119 -1.41 11.96 -4.00
CA TYR A 119 -2.85 11.81 -4.18
C TYR A 119 -3.27 10.47 -3.59
N GLY A 120 -3.82 10.50 -2.38
CA GLY A 120 -4.43 9.32 -1.75
C GLY A 120 -5.88 9.19 -2.21
N ILE A 121 -6.22 8.09 -2.84
CA ILE A 121 -7.55 7.83 -3.40
C ILE A 121 -8.15 6.64 -2.67
N ASP A 122 -9.36 6.81 -2.15
CA ASP A 122 -10.09 5.73 -1.49
C ASP A 122 -11.60 6.01 -1.53
N TRP A 123 -12.39 4.99 -1.69
CA TRP A 123 -13.82 5.11 -1.58
C TRP A 123 -14.30 5.26 -0.13
N PHE A 124 -13.46 4.81 0.83
CA PHE A 124 -13.73 4.83 2.28
C PHE A 124 -14.99 4.09 2.70
N LYS A 125 -15.47 3.16 1.88
CA LYS A 125 -16.60 2.30 2.21
C LYS A 125 -16.10 0.89 2.44
N LYS A 126 -16.07 0.49 3.69
CA LYS A 126 -15.80 -0.89 4.10
C LYS A 126 -17.10 -1.46 4.67
N TYR A 127 -17.30 -2.73 4.47
CA TYR A 127 -18.40 -3.45 5.11
C TYR A 127 -17.81 -4.34 6.20
N SER A 128 -18.35 -4.27 7.40
CA SER A 128 -18.05 -5.24 8.45
C SER A 128 -18.63 -6.62 8.07
N ILE A 129 -18.17 -7.68 8.74
CA ILE A 129 -18.74 -9.03 8.61
C ILE A 129 -20.26 -9.03 8.89
N LEU A 130 -20.73 -8.07 9.67
CA LEU A 130 -22.15 -7.89 10.00
C LEU A 130 -22.92 -7.02 8.97
N GLY A 131 -22.24 -6.63 7.87
CA GLY A 131 -22.85 -5.80 6.82
C GLY A 131 -22.93 -4.31 7.15
N GLU A 132 -22.38 -3.87 8.29
CA GLU A 132 -22.34 -2.46 8.66
C GLU A 132 -21.31 -1.71 7.83
N SER A 133 -21.66 -0.52 7.35
CA SER A 133 -20.73 0.35 6.62
C SER A 133 -19.81 1.07 7.58
N ILE A 134 -18.52 0.82 7.44
CA ILE A 134 -17.46 1.56 8.17
C ILE A 134 -16.91 2.63 7.22
N ASP A 135 -16.96 3.89 7.64
CA ASP A 135 -16.41 5.02 6.89
C ASP A 135 -15.15 5.55 7.61
N ASP A 136 -13.98 5.20 7.08
CA ASP A 136 -12.68 5.67 7.61
C ASP A 136 -12.29 7.07 7.10
N TYR A 137 -13.12 7.75 6.31
CA TYR A 137 -12.81 9.08 5.78
C TYR A 137 -12.62 10.14 6.88
N ILE A 138 -13.52 10.17 7.86
CA ILE A 138 -13.41 11.17 8.96
C ILE A 138 -12.14 10.96 9.80
N PRO A 139 -11.80 9.73 10.25
CA PRO A 139 -10.51 9.47 10.89
C PRO A 139 -9.31 9.89 10.05
N THR A 140 -9.33 9.57 8.74
CA THR A 140 -8.26 9.95 7.81
C THR A 140 -8.09 11.46 7.70
N MET A 141 -9.19 12.20 7.58
CA MET A 141 -9.14 13.67 7.52
C MET A 141 -8.69 14.30 8.84
N ARG A 142 -8.98 13.67 10.00
CA ARG A 142 -8.42 14.08 11.29
C ARG A 142 -6.89 13.88 11.31
N ASN A 143 -6.41 12.73 10.83
CA ASN A 143 -4.99 12.45 10.72
C ASN A 143 -4.30 13.45 9.78
N LYS A 144 -4.89 13.71 8.60
CA LYS A 144 -4.39 14.72 7.65
C LYS A 144 -4.20 16.08 8.31
N ARG A 145 -5.23 16.60 9.00
CA ARG A 145 -5.15 17.89 9.71
C ARG A 145 -4.04 17.91 10.76
N LYS A 146 -3.81 16.80 11.47
CA LYS A 146 -2.73 16.68 12.44
C LYS A 146 -1.36 16.67 11.76
N MET A 147 -1.22 15.95 10.64
CA MET A 147 0.00 15.94 9.85
C MET A 147 0.34 17.33 9.30
N GLU A 148 -0.66 18.05 8.80
CA GLU A 148 -0.50 19.43 8.32
C GLU A 148 -0.08 20.39 9.46
N LYS A 149 -0.82 20.38 10.57
CA LYS A 149 -0.59 21.32 11.67
C LYS A 149 0.71 21.06 12.42
N LYS A 150 1.01 19.77 12.74
CA LYS A 150 2.14 19.40 13.58
C LYS A 150 3.44 19.31 12.79
N PHE A 151 3.38 18.74 11.58
CA PHE A 151 4.57 18.39 10.81
C PHE A 151 4.71 19.18 9.50
N ARG A 152 3.73 20.04 9.18
CA ARG A 152 3.70 20.83 7.95
C ARG A 152 3.81 19.97 6.69
N ILE A 153 3.12 18.83 6.66
CA ILE A 153 2.95 18.01 5.47
C ILE A 153 1.83 18.64 4.66
N THR A 154 2.17 19.35 3.59
CA THR A 154 1.20 20.18 2.81
C THR A 154 0.97 19.67 1.39
N ASN A 155 1.69 18.64 0.98
CA ASN A 155 1.68 18.11 -0.38
C ASN A 155 0.71 16.93 -0.58
N VAL A 156 -0.11 16.58 0.42
CA VAL A 156 -1.05 15.44 0.38
C VAL A 156 -2.47 15.90 0.10
N THR A 157 -3.08 15.28 -0.91
CA THR A 157 -4.50 15.44 -1.26
C THR A 157 -5.22 14.10 -1.07
N ILE A 158 -6.31 14.10 -0.30
CA ILE A 158 -7.17 12.91 -0.14
C ILE A 158 -8.40 13.08 -1.02
N ILE A 159 -8.66 12.07 -1.86
CA ILE A 159 -9.79 12.03 -2.80
C ILE A 159 -10.72 10.88 -2.40
N LYS A 160 -11.92 11.23 -1.94
CA LYS A 160 -12.98 10.24 -1.64
C LYS A 160 -13.73 9.87 -2.91
N SER A 161 -13.28 8.79 -3.57
CA SER A 161 -13.86 8.31 -4.83
C SER A 161 -13.40 6.88 -5.13
N LYS A 162 -14.08 6.22 -6.07
CA LYS A 162 -13.57 4.98 -6.67
C LYS A 162 -12.34 5.28 -7.53
N PHE A 163 -11.38 4.37 -7.57
CA PHE A 163 -10.15 4.51 -8.34
C PHE A 163 -10.42 4.73 -9.83
N SER A 164 -11.34 3.96 -10.41
CA SER A 164 -11.73 4.06 -11.82
C SER A 164 -12.35 5.41 -12.18
N GLU A 165 -13.13 6.02 -11.28
CA GLU A 165 -13.75 7.33 -11.54
C GLU A 165 -12.72 8.48 -11.54
N VAL A 166 -11.71 8.38 -10.68
CA VAL A 166 -10.60 9.34 -10.68
C VAL A 166 -9.75 9.16 -11.93
N ALA A 167 -9.45 7.92 -12.31
CA ALA A 167 -8.64 7.60 -13.49
C ALA A 167 -9.24 8.14 -14.80
N LYS A 168 -10.58 8.18 -14.93
CA LYS A 168 -11.27 8.77 -16.10
C LYS A 168 -10.91 10.24 -16.31
N LYS A 169 -10.60 10.96 -15.24
CA LYS A 169 -10.30 12.40 -15.24
C LYS A 169 -8.82 12.71 -15.04
N TRP A 170 -8.00 11.68 -14.78
CA TRP A 170 -6.58 11.84 -14.52
C TRP A 170 -5.82 12.17 -15.79
N LYS A 171 -4.87 13.12 -15.71
CA LYS A 171 -4.10 13.60 -16.88
C LYS A 171 -2.60 13.79 -16.60
N LYS A 172 -2.15 13.42 -15.41
CA LYS A 172 -0.76 13.62 -14.99
C LYS A 172 0.02 12.33 -15.15
N ASP A 173 1.29 12.44 -15.46
CA ASP A 173 2.20 11.30 -15.31
C ASP A 173 2.35 10.94 -13.82
N ILE A 174 2.60 9.67 -13.54
CA ILE A 174 2.74 9.14 -12.21
C ILE A 174 4.14 8.53 -12.08
N ASP A 175 4.90 8.99 -11.11
CA ASP A 175 6.24 8.48 -10.84
C ASP A 175 6.21 7.29 -9.86
N ILE A 176 5.32 7.35 -8.86
CA ILE A 176 5.08 6.25 -7.93
C ILE A 176 3.58 5.95 -7.89
N LEU A 177 3.21 4.72 -8.22
CA LEU A 177 1.87 4.18 -8.08
C LEU A 177 1.87 3.11 -6.99
N HIS A 178 1.13 3.31 -5.91
CA HIS A 178 0.91 2.30 -4.88
C HIS A 178 -0.51 1.73 -5.02
N ILE A 179 -0.62 0.40 -5.04
CA ILE A 179 -1.88 -0.33 -5.16
C ILE A 179 -2.07 -1.15 -3.89
N ASP A 180 -3.02 -0.73 -3.06
CA ASP A 180 -3.38 -1.33 -1.76
C ASP A 180 -4.91 -1.26 -1.54
N GLY A 181 -5.67 -1.65 -2.58
CA GLY A 181 -7.13 -1.61 -2.60
C GLY A 181 -7.76 -2.94 -2.22
N SER A 182 -8.49 -3.52 -3.15
CA SER A 182 -9.03 -4.88 -3.04
C SER A 182 -7.95 -5.93 -3.25
N HIS A 183 -8.11 -7.10 -2.63
CA HIS A 183 -7.13 -8.18 -2.71
C HIS A 183 -7.54 -9.29 -3.69
N TYR A 184 -8.69 -9.15 -4.36
CA TYR A 184 -9.11 -10.09 -5.40
C TYR A 184 -8.30 -9.88 -6.68
N TYR A 185 -7.93 -10.97 -7.33
CA TYR A 185 -7.10 -10.95 -8.54
C TYR A 185 -7.64 -10.01 -9.63
N GLU A 186 -8.94 -10.09 -9.93
CA GLU A 186 -9.54 -9.25 -10.97
C GLU A 186 -9.54 -7.76 -10.62
N ASP A 187 -9.72 -7.43 -9.33
CA ASP A 187 -9.72 -6.03 -8.87
C ASP A 187 -8.30 -5.44 -8.94
N VAL A 188 -7.29 -6.17 -8.45
CA VAL A 188 -5.87 -5.74 -8.54
C VAL A 188 -5.44 -5.56 -9.99
N LYS A 189 -5.86 -6.49 -10.85
CA LYS A 189 -5.61 -6.44 -12.30
C LYS A 189 -6.29 -5.23 -12.94
N GLU A 190 -7.56 -4.96 -12.61
CA GLU A 190 -8.30 -3.81 -13.10
C GLU A 190 -7.64 -2.50 -12.67
N ASP A 191 -7.26 -2.38 -11.40
CA ASP A 191 -6.58 -1.21 -10.87
C ASP A 191 -5.26 -0.96 -11.61
N TYR A 192 -4.43 -1.98 -11.75
CA TYR A 192 -3.19 -1.87 -12.51
C TYR A 192 -3.44 -1.48 -13.97
N GLN A 193 -4.35 -2.16 -14.68
CA GLN A 193 -4.64 -1.88 -16.09
C GLN A 193 -5.20 -0.47 -16.30
N THR A 194 -6.01 0.00 -15.36
CA THR A 194 -6.62 1.32 -15.40
C THR A 194 -5.59 2.42 -15.22
N TRP A 195 -4.61 2.24 -14.34
CA TRP A 195 -3.66 3.27 -13.96
C TRP A 195 -2.33 3.21 -14.71
N ARG A 196 -1.94 2.03 -15.27
CA ARG A 196 -0.64 1.86 -15.96
C ARG A 196 -0.41 2.80 -17.14
N LYS A 197 -1.45 3.31 -17.76
CA LYS A 197 -1.36 4.24 -18.91
C LYS A 197 -0.82 5.62 -18.54
N PHE A 198 -0.76 5.94 -17.26
CA PHE A 198 -0.20 7.18 -16.73
C PHE A 198 1.24 7.03 -16.23
N LEU A 199 1.80 5.82 -16.34
CA LEU A 199 3.17 5.53 -15.92
C LEU A 199 4.15 5.83 -17.06
N ASN A 200 5.31 6.35 -16.70
CA ASN A 200 6.45 6.54 -17.59
C ASN A 200 7.48 5.40 -17.42
N GLU A 201 8.57 5.45 -18.19
CA GLU A 201 9.59 4.39 -18.17
C GLU A 201 10.33 4.26 -16.82
N ASN A 202 10.38 5.33 -16.03
CA ASN A 202 11.06 5.37 -14.73
C ASN A 202 10.10 5.19 -13.56
N SER A 203 8.81 5.03 -13.82
CA SER A 203 7.82 4.86 -12.75
C SER A 203 8.05 3.60 -11.94
N VAL A 204 7.73 3.69 -10.66
CA VAL A 204 7.71 2.56 -9.73
C VAL A 204 6.28 2.24 -9.33
N ILE A 205 5.95 0.96 -9.38
CA ILE A 205 4.67 0.44 -8.92
C ILE A 205 4.92 -0.37 -7.66
N LEU A 206 4.14 -0.09 -6.64
CA LEU A 206 4.16 -0.81 -5.36
C LEU A 206 2.85 -1.57 -5.21
N PHE A 207 2.93 -2.86 -4.89
CA PHE A 207 1.79 -3.70 -4.56
C PHE A 207 1.92 -4.15 -3.10
N HIS A 208 0.97 -3.78 -2.25
CA HIS A 208 0.94 -4.30 -0.90
C HIS A 208 0.32 -5.70 -0.85
N ASP A 209 0.50 -6.42 0.25
CA ASP A 209 -0.08 -7.73 0.51
C ASP A 209 0.40 -8.88 -0.41
N THR A 210 1.54 -8.74 -1.03
CA THR A 210 2.12 -9.72 -1.97
C THR A 210 2.52 -11.06 -1.33
N ASN A 211 2.40 -11.21 -0.02
CA ASN A 211 2.71 -12.47 0.69
C ASN A 211 1.50 -13.08 1.41
N VAL A 212 0.32 -12.44 1.36
CA VAL A 212 -0.82 -12.85 2.17
C VAL A 212 -2.03 -13.20 1.33
N TYR A 213 -2.37 -12.40 0.34
CA TYR A 213 -3.58 -12.60 -0.44
C TYR A 213 -3.29 -13.20 -1.80
N GLU A 214 -3.89 -14.35 -2.09
CA GLU A 214 -3.67 -15.13 -3.31
C GLU A 214 -3.85 -14.31 -4.59
N GLY A 215 -4.87 -13.45 -4.64
CA GLY A 215 -5.14 -12.60 -5.79
C GLY A 215 -4.00 -11.63 -6.09
N VAL A 216 -3.41 -11.02 -5.04
CA VAL A 216 -2.27 -10.10 -5.17
C VAL A 216 -0.99 -10.88 -5.52
N ILE A 217 -0.73 -11.99 -4.81
CA ILE A 217 0.43 -12.88 -5.05
C ILE A 217 0.46 -13.32 -6.51
N ARG A 218 -0.68 -13.83 -7.01
CA ARG A 218 -0.82 -14.30 -8.37
C ARG A 218 -0.60 -13.19 -9.37
N PHE A 219 -1.29 -12.05 -9.23
CA PHE A 219 -1.16 -10.96 -10.18
C PHE A 219 0.26 -10.38 -10.21
N PHE A 220 0.87 -10.15 -9.05
CA PHE A 220 2.25 -9.70 -8.94
C PHE A 220 3.23 -10.71 -9.57
N GLY A 221 2.99 -12.01 -9.38
CA GLY A 221 3.77 -13.09 -9.98
C GLY A 221 3.76 -13.09 -11.51
N GLU A 222 2.59 -12.82 -12.11
CA GLU A 222 2.36 -12.82 -13.56
C GLU A 222 2.98 -11.60 -14.29
N LEU A 223 3.37 -10.53 -13.55
CA LEU A 223 3.99 -9.36 -14.18
C LEU A 223 5.38 -9.71 -14.71
N ASP A 224 5.55 -9.65 -16.02
CA ASP A 224 6.84 -9.83 -16.70
C ASP A 224 7.61 -8.50 -16.77
N LEU A 225 8.00 -8.00 -15.59
CA LEU A 225 8.77 -6.77 -15.41
C LEU A 225 9.82 -6.98 -14.32
N PRO A 226 10.94 -6.23 -14.35
CA PRO A 226 11.90 -6.23 -13.26
C PRO A 226 11.19 -5.93 -11.95
N LYS A 227 11.41 -6.77 -10.93
CA LYS A 227 10.69 -6.68 -9.66
C LYS A 227 11.50 -7.16 -8.47
N TYR A 228 11.12 -6.67 -7.29
CA TYR A 228 11.62 -7.09 -5.99
C TYR A 228 10.43 -7.24 -5.03
N ASN A 229 10.53 -8.14 -4.05
CA ASN A 229 9.47 -8.35 -3.06
C ASN A 229 10.01 -8.36 -1.65
N PHE A 230 9.57 -7.40 -0.84
CA PHE A 230 9.77 -7.43 0.60
C PHE A 230 8.82 -8.45 1.23
N THR A 231 9.32 -9.32 2.07
CA THR A 231 8.52 -10.43 2.63
C THR A 231 7.90 -10.13 3.98
N HIS A 232 8.34 -9.08 4.68
CA HIS A 232 7.78 -8.63 5.96
C HIS A 232 6.48 -7.84 5.78
N SER A 233 5.75 -7.61 6.85
CA SER A 233 4.57 -6.72 6.91
C SER A 233 3.55 -7.00 5.80
N TYR A 234 3.18 -8.28 5.61
CA TYR A 234 2.28 -8.80 4.57
C TYR A 234 2.84 -8.78 3.15
N GLY A 235 4.04 -8.27 2.95
CA GLY A 235 4.71 -8.17 1.66
C GLY A 235 4.50 -6.83 0.96
N LEU A 236 5.56 -6.37 0.27
CA LEU A 236 5.50 -5.21 -0.62
C LEU A 236 6.26 -5.52 -1.90
N GLY A 237 5.54 -5.75 -2.96
CA GLY A 237 6.08 -5.94 -4.29
C GLY A 237 6.44 -4.61 -4.93
N VAL A 238 7.65 -4.52 -5.48
CA VAL A 238 8.15 -3.35 -6.20
C VAL A 238 8.40 -3.73 -7.64
N VAL A 239 7.83 -3.00 -8.58
CA VAL A 239 7.95 -3.23 -10.03
C VAL A 239 8.36 -1.95 -10.72
N SER A 240 9.31 -2.03 -11.66
CA SER A 240 9.67 -0.92 -12.54
C SER A 240 10.25 -1.45 -13.85
N LYS A 241 10.10 -0.70 -14.94
CA LYS A 241 10.83 -0.98 -16.18
C LYS A 241 12.32 -0.66 -16.05
N ASN A 242 12.69 0.22 -15.13
CA ASN A 242 14.05 0.60 -14.83
C ASN A 242 14.78 -0.53 -14.09
N LYS A 243 15.55 -1.34 -14.83
CA LYS A 243 16.31 -2.48 -14.29
C LYS A 243 17.37 -2.06 -13.29
N GLU A 244 18.01 -0.92 -13.52
CA GLU A 244 19.07 -0.40 -12.66
C GLU A 244 18.52 -0.04 -11.27
N LEU A 245 17.34 0.59 -11.23
CA LEU A 245 16.66 0.90 -9.99
C LEU A 245 16.31 -0.37 -9.21
N ILE A 246 15.75 -1.41 -9.88
CA ILE A 246 15.45 -2.67 -9.20
C ILE A 246 16.72 -3.37 -8.70
N SER A 247 17.81 -3.32 -9.45
CA SER A 247 19.12 -3.84 -9.01
C SER A 247 19.64 -3.07 -7.78
N LYS A 248 19.54 -1.75 -7.78
CA LYS A 248 19.90 -0.90 -6.64
C LYS A 248 19.04 -1.20 -5.40
N ILE A 249 17.74 -1.41 -5.59
CA ILE A 249 16.83 -1.80 -4.50
C ILE A 249 17.28 -3.13 -3.89
N LYS A 250 17.58 -4.13 -4.71
CA LYS A 250 18.09 -5.42 -4.25
C LYS A 250 19.39 -5.28 -3.47
N GLU A 251 20.35 -4.55 -4.00
CA GLU A 251 21.63 -4.33 -3.34
C GLU A 251 21.51 -3.68 -1.96
N ILE A 252 20.63 -2.68 -1.83
CA ILE A 252 20.47 -1.90 -0.60
C ILE A 252 19.58 -2.59 0.41
N TRP A 253 18.49 -3.22 -0.04
CA TRP A 253 17.40 -3.68 0.80
C TRP A 253 17.30 -5.20 0.95
N ASP A 254 18.09 -5.98 0.20
CA ASP A 254 18.21 -7.43 0.39
C ASP A 254 19.14 -7.73 1.59
N ILE A 255 18.76 -7.18 2.73
CA ILE A 255 19.47 -7.36 3.99
C ILE A 255 18.97 -8.67 4.58
N SER A 256 19.75 -9.73 4.39
CA SER A 256 19.45 -11.01 5.07
C SER A 256 19.37 -10.82 6.58
N PRO A 257 18.46 -11.49 7.27
CA PRO A 257 18.30 -11.40 8.71
C PRO A 257 19.50 -11.91 9.49
#